data_ce3f64f3c973a6aca6e06d72d548cd6e
#
_entry.id   ce3f64f3c973a6aca6e06d72d548cd6e
#
_cell.length_a   1.000
_cell.length_b   1.000
_cell.length_c   1.000
_cell.angle_alpha   90.00
_cell.angle_beta   90.00
_cell.angle_gamma   90.00
#
_symmetry.space_group_name_H-M   'P 1'
#
loop_
_entity.id
_entity.type
_entity.pdbx_description
1 polymer ?
#
loop_
_entity_poly.entity_id
_entity_poly.type
_entity_poly.pdbx_seq_one_letter_code
_entity_poly.pdbx_strand_id
1 'polypeptide(L)'
;MNRFATLLLALLVTSPLYAQALQVAKPDTIPDRPEKLVFSELDFTVPDGDTYRHQLPNGVVVYVAEDHTLPLVSLNVMLKVGSYLESAEQVGLAGLTGSLIRSGGTESLAPRDFDEQVEFLASSLSSSGEGTSASAGARSITPAVEESLALFFDMLRHPRFDLERLEVEKSNAIEAMRQRNDDADAILGREWSWLLYGHDYYASRRMTKNNLDGINREDLRAFHAKYWRPENMIVSVSGDVETDAILASLERGFADWPGSGASNRWPPPGPTHVVVPGVYHVEKDIPQGKVLIGHLVPQWTDWSNPDRAALQVMDHILGGSGFTSRIMKRVRSDEGLAYSAGSDFSFDSFQPGTFTVSFQSKNETVALAAKISLEEVRRTQEELVGDEELEVAKGSLIQSFPRRFDSAGQIASTFAYDTFIGRSHDYWQRWREQVGDVTADDVRRVAQRYLKPDEVVLLLVGKWDEIAKGDPEGRASMNNFFGGKVIHLPLRDPLTLEPLAGK
;
A
#
# COMPACT_ATOMS: atom_id res chain seq x y z
N MET A 1 48.05 -66.89 -31.09
CA MET A 1 49.44 -66.69 -30.67
C MET A 1 49.47 -65.46 -29.71
N ASN A 2 49.70 -65.79 -28.49
CA ASN A 2 50.43 -65.03 -27.42
C ASN A 2 50.04 -63.60 -27.08
N ARG A 3 49.47 -63.50 -25.84
CA ARG A 3 50.07 -62.97 -24.58
C ARG A 3 50.26 -61.46 -24.63
N PHE A 4 49.77 -60.67 -23.65
CA PHE A 4 50.05 -60.66 -22.22
C PHE A 4 48.89 -59.89 -21.47
N ALA A 5 48.46 -60.48 -20.42
CA ALA A 5 47.68 -59.85 -19.38
C ALA A 5 48.62 -59.00 -18.48
N THR A 6 48.20 -57.78 -18.12
CA THR A 6 48.82 -57.04 -17.04
C THR A 6 47.72 -56.52 -16.11
N LEU A 7 47.64 -57.10 -14.92
CA LEU A 7 46.84 -56.70 -13.78
C LEU A 7 47.34 -55.34 -13.28
N LEU A 8 46.45 -54.34 -13.19
CA LEU A 8 46.67 -53.17 -12.38
C LEU A 8 45.62 -53.17 -11.27
N LEU A 9 46.06 -53.52 -10.07
CA LEU A 9 45.32 -53.47 -8.81
C LEU A 9 45.26 -52.00 -8.37
N ALA A 10 44.14 -51.33 -8.57
CA ALA A 10 43.88 -49.99 -7.99
C ALA A 10 43.23 -50.15 -6.61
N LEU A 11 43.98 -49.78 -5.57
CA LEU A 11 43.48 -49.63 -4.23
C LEU A 11 42.38 -48.54 -4.19
N LEU A 12 41.15 -48.95 -4.01
CA LEU A 12 40.04 -48.07 -3.63
C LEU A 12 40.17 -47.78 -2.16
N VAL A 13 40.70 -46.59 -1.84
CA VAL A 13 40.56 -45.99 -0.48
C VAL A 13 39.13 -45.48 -0.38
N THR A 14 38.27 -46.26 0.24
CA THR A 14 36.94 -45.83 0.63
C THR A 14 37.03 -44.94 1.86
N SER A 15 37.04 -43.64 1.66
CA SER A 15 36.73 -42.70 2.76
C SER A 15 35.22 -42.79 3.04
N PRO A 16 34.79 -43.06 4.25
CA PRO A 16 33.40 -42.94 4.60
C PRO A 16 33.04 -41.45 4.66
N LEU A 17 32.47 -40.93 3.58
CA LEU A 17 31.68 -39.70 3.61
C LEU A 17 30.51 -39.95 4.58
N TYR A 18 30.61 -39.39 5.76
CA TYR A 18 29.45 -39.23 6.63
C TYR A 18 28.44 -38.34 5.90
N ALA A 19 27.57 -38.96 5.14
CA ALA A 19 26.30 -38.37 4.81
C ALA A 19 25.52 -38.33 6.13
N GLN A 20 25.62 -37.25 6.89
CA GLN A 20 24.62 -36.91 7.88
C GLN A 20 23.32 -36.62 7.07
N ALA A 21 22.57 -37.66 6.87
CA ALA A 21 21.16 -37.50 6.49
C ALA A 21 20.56 -36.61 7.59
N LEU A 22 20.22 -35.40 7.25
CA LEU A 22 19.24 -34.63 8.02
C LEU A 22 18.05 -35.57 8.21
N GLN A 23 17.95 -36.19 9.37
CA GLN A 23 16.71 -36.80 9.81
C GLN A 23 15.72 -35.65 9.97
N VAL A 24 15.04 -35.34 8.89
CA VAL A 24 13.75 -34.64 8.99
C VAL A 24 12.91 -35.58 9.86
N ALA A 25 12.74 -35.21 11.13
CA ALA A 25 11.83 -35.89 12.02
C ALA A 25 10.50 -35.99 11.27
N LYS A 26 10.06 -37.21 10.98
CA LYS A 26 8.70 -37.41 10.49
C LYS A 26 7.79 -36.74 11.50
N PRO A 27 6.95 -35.78 11.09
CA PRO A 27 6.00 -35.21 12.03
C PRO A 27 5.13 -36.36 12.51
N ASP A 28 5.18 -36.65 13.80
CA ASP A 28 4.28 -37.57 14.44
C ASP A 28 2.88 -37.05 14.18
N THR A 29 2.19 -37.71 13.24
CA THR A 29 0.78 -37.53 12.90
C THR A 29 0.36 -36.05 12.66
N ILE A 30 0.26 -35.68 11.39
CA ILE A 30 -0.51 -34.49 11.01
C ILE A 30 -1.91 -34.64 11.61
N PRO A 31 -2.36 -33.71 12.45
CA PRO A 31 -3.71 -33.78 13.01
C PRO A 31 -4.78 -33.86 11.90
N ASP A 32 -5.80 -34.64 12.15
CA ASP A 32 -6.94 -34.82 11.22
C ASP A 32 -7.82 -33.56 11.08
N ARG A 33 -7.61 -32.56 11.94
CA ARG A 33 -8.32 -31.28 11.94
C ARG A 33 -7.39 -30.14 12.33
N PRO A 34 -7.56 -28.94 11.72
CA PRO A 34 -6.78 -27.76 12.05
C PRO A 34 -6.82 -27.36 13.53
N GLU A 35 -7.94 -27.55 14.21
CA GLU A 35 -8.15 -27.20 15.62
C GLU A 35 -7.26 -28.02 16.59
N LYS A 36 -6.70 -29.13 16.11
CA LYS A 36 -5.77 -29.96 16.86
C LYS A 36 -4.30 -29.57 16.64
N LEU A 37 -4.03 -28.57 15.79
CA LEU A 37 -2.69 -28.05 15.63
C LEU A 37 -2.26 -27.34 16.91
N VAL A 38 -1.14 -27.75 17.46
CA VAL A 38 -0.50 -27.08 18.60
C VAL A 38 0.69 -26.29 18.04
N PHE A 39 0.63 -24.99 18.19
CA PHE A 39 1.72 -24.10 17.81
C PHE A 39 2.61 -23.87 19.04
N SER A 40 3.93 -23.82 18.82
CA SER A 40 4.85 -23.36 19.86
C SER A 40 4.57 -21.88 20.16
N GLU A 41 4.90 -21.47 21.37
CA GLU A 41 4.89 -20.08 21.76
C GLU A 41 5.76 -19.26 20.78
N LEU A 42 5.30 -18.06 20.39
CA LEU A 42 6.01 -17.20 19.47
C LEU A 42 7.26 -16.62 20.15
N ASP A 43 8.43 -17.18 19.84
CA ASP A 43 9.73 -16.64 20.24
C ASP A 43 10.23 -15.67 19.17
N PHE A 44 9.88 -14.40 19.34
CA PHE A 44 10.27 -13.32 18.42
C PHE A 44 10.57 -12.03 19.18
N THR A 45 11.79 -11.53 19.03
CA THR A 45 12.19 -10.23 19.56
C THR A 45 12.13 -9.18 18.44
N VAL A 46 11.40 -8.11 18.70
CA VAL A 46 11.30 -6.98 17.76
C VAL A 46 12.67 -6.32 17.64
N PRO A 47 13.19 -6.10 16.41
CA PRO A 47 14.43 -5.36 16.21
C PRO A 47 14.36 -3.95 16.81
N ASP A 48 15.49 -3.49 17.34
CA ASP A 48 15.63 -2.11 17.79
C ASP A 48 15.97 -1.21 16.61
N GLY A 49 15.08 -0.26 16.29
CA GLY A 49 15.24 0.64 15.15
C GLY A 49 16.47 1.54 15.24
N ASP A 50 16.92 1.88 16.45
CA ASP A 50 18.09 2.72 16.65
C ASP A 50 19.39 2.02 16.25
N THR A 51 19.44 0.68 16.30
CA THR A 51 20.58 -0.12 15.83
C THR A 51 20.84 0.06 14.33
N TYR A 52 19.82 0.27 13.54
CA TYR A 52 19.91 0.40 12.08
C TYR A 52 19.99 1.85 11.60
N ARG A 53 19.79 2.81 12.52
CA ARG A 53 19.65 4.22 12.20
C ARG A 53 20.99 4.95 12.17
N HIS A 54 21.26 5.62 11.04
CA HIS A 54 22.40 6.49 10.82
C HIS A 54 21.95 7.85 10.33
N GLN A 55 22.83 8.84 10.38
CA GLN A 55 22.57 10.17 9.82
C GLN A 55 23.82 10.67 9.12
N LEU A 56 23.64 11.05 7.86
CA LEU A 56 24.72 11.66 7.07
C LEU A 56 25.01 13.11 7.52
N PRO A 57 26.19 13.66 7.23
CA PRO A 57 26.55 15.03 7.63
C PRO A 57 25.58 16.12 7.11
N ASN A 58 24.92 15.87 6.00
CA ASN A 58 23.87 16.76 5.44
C ASN A 58 22.49 16.59 6.07
N GLY A 59 22.36 15.73 7.10
CA GLY A 59 21.13 15.52 7.84
C GLY A 59 20.20 14.41 7.30
N VAL A 60 20.51 13.81 6.14
CA VAL A 60 19.73 12.67 5.62
C VAL A 60 19.78 11.49 6.58
N VAL A 61 18.61 10.96 6.94
CA VAL A 61 18.51 9.77 7.78
C VAL A 61 18.61 8.53 6.90
N VAL A 62 19.45 7.57 7.34
CA VAL A 62 19.69 6.31 6.63
C VAL A 62 19.46 5.15 7.58
N TYR A 63 18.74 4.13 7.14
CA TYR A 63 18.61 2.85 7.82
C TYR A 63 19.38 1.81 7.05
N VAL A 64 20.31 1.11 7.69
CA VAL A 64 21.13 0.05 7.07
C VAL A 64 20.89 -1.26 7.80
N ALA A 65 20.54 -2.30 7.06
CA ALA A 65 20.39 -3.66 7.56
C ALA A 65 21.23 -4.61 6.70
N GLU A 66 22.36 -5.06 7.22
CA GLU A 66 23.28 -5.98 6.55
C GLU A 66 22.67 -7.38 6.43
N ASP A 67 22.84 -8.01 5.28
CA ASP A 67 22.44 -9.41 5.00
C ASP A 67 23.37 -10.00 3.93
N HIS A 68 24.34 -10.80 4.36
CA HIS A 68 25.37 -11.39 3.52
C HIS A 68 24.98 -12.77 2.94
N THR A 69 23.69 -13.15 3.01
CA THR A 69 23.22 -14.45 2.50
C THR A 69 23.23 -14.54 0.98
N LEU A 70 23.01 -13.42 0.29
CA LEU A 70 23.04 -13.30 -1.16
C LEU A 70 23.83 -12.06 -1.59
N PRO A 71 24.58 -12.09 -2.69
CA PRO A 71 25.37 -10.94 -3.18
C PRO A 71 24.45 -9.88 -3.81
N LEU A 72 23.46 -9.39 -3.08
CA LEU A 72 22.46 -8.45 -3.54
C LEU A 72 22.36 -7.25 -2.61
N VAL A 73 22.27 -6.07 -3.17
CA VAL A 73 22.07 -4.81 -2.43
C VAL A 73 20.80 -4.13 -2.93
N SER A 74 19.98 -3.68 -2.00
CA SER A 74 18.79 -2.89 -2.27
C SER A 74 18.86 -1.55 -1.53
N LEU A 75 18.66 -0.46 -2.25
CA LEU A 75 18.55 0.89 -1.71
C LEU A 75 17.18 1.46 -2.10
N ASN A 76 16.49 2.06 -1.13
CA ASN A 76 15.28 2.82 -1.37
C ASN A 76 15.38 4.20 -0.73
N VAL A 77 14.95 5.22 -1.45
CA VAL A 77 14.81 6.59 -0.98
C VAL A 77 13.33 6.93 -0.97
N MET A 78 12.84 7.38 0.17
CA MET A 78 11.49 7.90 0.34
C MET A 78 11.58 9.42 0.47
N LEU A 79 10.72 10.14 -0.25
CA LEU A 79 10.73 11.60 -0.27
C LEU A 79 9.37 12.15 0.20
N LYS A 80 9.40 13.22 0.98
CA LYS A 80 8.22 14.03 1.36
C LYS A 80 7.81 14.95 0.22
N VAL A 81 7.51 14.35 -0.95
CA VAL A 81 7.19 15.02 -2.21
C VAL A 81 6.06 14.27 -2.90
N GLY A 82 5.05 14.96 -3.42
CA GLY A 82 3.93 14.29 -4.09
C GLY A 82 2.91 15.26 -4.66
N SER A 83 1.75 14.73 -5.01
CA SER A 83 0.66 15.50 -5.66
C SER A 83 0.09 16.64 -4.81
N TYR A 84 0.32 16.63 -3.50
CA TYR A 84 -0.08 17.73 -2.62
C TYR A 84 0.69 19.04 -2.89
N LEU A 85 1.79 18.98 -3.64
CA LEU A 85 2.61 20.13 -4.06
C LEU A 85 2.22 20.69 -5.43
N GLU A 86 1.32 20.00 -6.14
CA GLU A 86 0.82 20.42 -7.44
C GLU A 86 -0.25 21.52 -7.32
N SER A 87 -0.29 22.41 -8.31
CA SER A 87 -1.46 23.27 -8.49
C SER A 87 -2.64 22.51 -9.12
N ALA A 88 -3.83 23.09 -9.09
CA ALA A 88 -5.00 22.49 -9.73
C ALA A 88 -4.86 22.38 -11.26
N GLU A 89 -4.11 23.27 -11.87
CA GLU A 89 -3.83 23.31 -13.31
C GLU A 89 -2.80 22.25 -13.73
N GLN A 90 -1.95 21.81 -12.80
CA GLN A 90 -0.81 20.92 -13.07
C GLN A 90 -0.99 19.55 -12.40
N VAL A 91 -2.21 19.08 -12.25
CA VAL A 91 -2.47 17.73 -11.72
C VAL A 91 -1.79 16.68 -12.60
N GLY A 92 -0.96 15.84 -11.98
CA GLY A 92 -0.13 14.83 -12.65
C GLY A 92 1.34 15.21 -12.81
N LEU A 93 1.74 16.44 -12.44
CA LEU A 93 3.11 16.90 -12.55
C LEU A 93 4.08 16.08 -11.69
N ALA A 94 3.69 15.74 -10.45
CA ALA A 94 4.51 14.93 -9.55
C ALA A 94 4.72 13.52 -10.12
N GLY A 95 3.66 12.89 -10.64
CA GLY A 95 3.71 11.58 -11.26
C GLY A 95 4.60 11.54 -12.49
N LEU A 96 4.41 12.49 -13.42
CA LEU A 96 5.26 12.60 -14.61
C LEU A 96 6.72 12.90 -14.26
N THR A 97 6.97 13.76 -13.26
CA THR A 97 8.33 14.05 -12.79
C THR A 97 8.97 12.75 -12.26
N GLY A 98 8.27 12.03 -11.37
CA GLY A 98 8.77 10.78 -10.81
C GLY A 98 9.07 9.75 -11.89
N SER A 99 8.17 9.50 -12.84
CA SER A 99 8.37 8.56 -13.94
C SER A 99 9.56 8.95 -14.85
N LEU A 100 9.63 10.22 -15.23
CA LEU A 100 10.63 10.71 -16.18
C LEU A 100 12.04 10.91 -15.59
N ILE A 101 12.19 10.96 -14.28
CA ILE A 101 13.51 10.86 -13.64
C ILE A 101 14.18 9.54 -14.07
N ARG A 102 13.44 8.41 -14.09
CA ARG A 102 13.98 7.12 -14.50
C ARG A 102 13.96 6.92 -16.02
N SER A 103 12.82 7.17 -16.67
CA SER A 103 12.63 6.83 -18.09
C SER A 103 13.22 7.86 -19.04
N GLY A 104 13.46 9.09 -18.56
CA GLY A 104 13.94 10.20 -19.36
C GLY A 104 15.46 10.28 -19.54
N GLY A 105 16.25 9.34 -18.99
CA GLY A 105 17.72 9.39 -19.00
C GLY A 105 18.29 10.51 -18.13
N THR A 106 19.61 10.71 -18.24
CA THR A 106 20.34 11.76 -17.50
C THR A 106 20.88 12.84 -18.45
N GLU A 107 21.36 13.96 -17.91
CA GLU A 107 21.99 14.98 -18.74
C GLU A 107 23.18 14.42 -19.54
N SER A 108 23.91 13.45 -18.94
CA SER A 108 25.07 12.80 -19.55
C SER A 108 24.70 11.63 -20.49
N LEU A 109 23.58 10.96 -20.27
CA LEU A 109 23.17 9.76 -21.00
C LEU A 109 21.78 9.92 -21.60
N ALA A 110 21.65 9.61 -22.90
CA ALA A 110 20.32 9.51 -23.51
C ALA A 110 19.54 8.31 -22.91
N PRO A 111 18.20 8.29 -22.98
CA PRO A 111 17.39 7.23 -22.33
C PRO A 111 17.83 5.81 -22.67
N ARG A 112 18.13 5.56 -23.94
CA ARG A 112 18.58 4.25 -24.41
C ARG A 112 19.96 3.87 -23.84
N ASP A 113 20.90 4.80 -23.86
CA ASP A 113 22.26 4.54 -23.37
C ASP A 113 22.25 4.33 -21.84
N PHE A 114 21.37 5.04 -21.15
CA PHE A 114 21.14 4.87 -19.72
C PHE A 114 20.57 3.47 -19.41
N ASP A 115 19.56 3.03 -20.17
CA ASP A 115 18.97 1.70 -20.02
C ASP A 115 20.00 0.60 -20.29
N GLU A 116 20.81 0.73 -21.36
CA GLU A 116 21.88 -0.22 -21.70
C GLU A 116 22.95 -0.32 -20.58
N GLN A 117 23.29 0.80 -19.91
CA GLN A 117 24.23 0.75 -18.78
C GLN A 117 23.62 0.10 -17.55
N VAL A 118 22.36 0.39 -17.22
CA VAL A 118 21.66 -0.26 -16.10
C VAL A 118 21.58 -1.79 -16.31
N GLU A 119 21.26 -2.22 -17.53
CA GLU A 119 21.21 -3.64 -17.89
C GLU A 119 22.60 -4.30 -17.84
N PHE A 120 23.64 -3.61 -18.33
CA PHE A 120 25.02 -4.11 -18.29
C PHE A 120 25.50 -4.39 -16.86
N LEU A 121 25.08 -3.56 -15.90
CA LEU A 121 25.40 -3.73 -14.48
C LEU A 121 24.50 -4.75 -13.77
N ALA A 122 23.61 -5.44 -14.50
CA ALA A 122 22.59 -6.31 -13.91
C ALA A 122 21.81 -5.62 -12.78
N SER A 123 21.55 -4.33 -12.93
CA SER A 123 20.90 -3.47 -11.93
C SER A 123 19.47 -3.14 -12.32
N SER A 124 18.70 -2.66 -11.35
CA SER A 124 17.36 -2.10 -11.56
C SER A 124 17.27 -0.78 -10.83
N LEU A 125 16.99 0.28 -11.57
CA LEU A 125 16.74 1.61 -11.02
C LEU A 125 15.26 1.98 -11.20
N SER A 126 14.69 2.70 -10.26
CA SER A 126 13.29 3.11 -10.29
C SER A 126 13.10 4.49 -9.70
N SER A 127 12.04 5.18 -10.13
CA SER A 127 11.53 6.38 -9.47
C SER A 127 10.04 6.55 -9.72
N SER A 128 9.34 7.16 -8.78
CA SER A 128 7.89 7.45 -8.85
C SER A 128 7.54 8.61 -7.94
N GLY A 129 6.37 9.25 -8.15
CA GLY A 129 5.92 10.31 -7.26
C GLY A 129 4.43 10.54 -7.39
N GLU A 130 3.66 10.19 -6.34
CA GLU A 130 2.22 10.40 -6.27
C GLU A 130 1.77 10.63 -4.82
N GLY A 131 0.54 11.12 -4.65
CA GLY A 131 -0.07 11.28 -3.34
C GLY A 131 0.76 12.14 -2.38
N THR A 132 1.21 11.55 -1.29
CA THR A 132 2.00 12.22 -0.24
C THR A 132 3.50 11.96 -0.34
N SER A 133 3.95 11.02 -1.17
CA SER A 133 5.37 10.64 -1.24
C SER A 133 5.84 10.38 -2.66
N ALA A 134 7.12 10.65 -2.88
CA ALA A 134 7.85 10.11 -4.00
C ALA A 134 8.83 9.05 -3.50
N SER A 135 9.27 8.19 -4.39
CA SER A 135 10.27 7.17 -4.08
C SER A 135 11.27 7.02 -5.22
N ALA A 136 12.48 6.58 -4.87
CA ALA A 136 13.46 6.11 -5.83
C ALA A 136 14.18 4.89 -5.27
N GLY A 137 14.58 3.97 -6.12
CA GLY A 137 15.23 2.74 -5.69
C GLY A 137 16.32 2.27 -6.62
N ALA A 138 17.30 1.58 -6.05
CA ALA A 138 18.34 0.86 -6.78
C ALA A 138 18.45 -0.56 -6.22
N ARG A 139 18.54 -1.54 -7.11
CA ARG A 139 18.92 -2.91 -6.77
C ARG A 139 20.10 -3.30 -7.64
N SER A 140 21.10 -3.92 -7.04
CA SER A 140 22.33 -4.30 -7.72
C SER A 140 22.90 -5.57 -7.14
N ILE A 141 23.76 -6.24 -7.88
CA ILE A 141 24.67 -7.24 -7.33
C ILE A 141 25.83 -6.54 -6.62
N THR A 142 26.37 -7.14 -5.56
CA THR A 142 27.44 -6.53 -4.75
C THR A 142 28.65 -6.03 -5.57
N PRO A 143 29.17 -6.78 -6.58
CA PRO A 143 30.30 -6.30 -7.38
C PRO A 143 30.03 -5.04 -8.21
N ALA A 144 28.76 -4.71 -8.49
CA ALA A 144 28.38 -3.58 -9.33
C ALA A 144 27.72 -2.43 -8.53
N VAL A 145 27.74 -2.50 -7.19
CA VAL A 145 26.98 -1.55 -6.36
C VAL A 145 27.47 -0.11 -6.51
N GLU A 146 28.78 0.12 -6.58
CA GLU A 146 29.35 1.48 -6.71
C GLU A 146 28.96 2.15 -8.02
N GLU A 147 29.09 1.41 -9.14
CA GLU A 147 28.71 1.89 -10.47
C GLU A 147 27.19 2.11 -10.56
N SER A 148 26.41 1.22 -9.96
CA SER A 148 24.94 1.35 -9.92
C SER A 148 24.50 2.56 -9.10
N LEU A 149 25.16 2.83 -7.96
CA LEU A 149 24.93 4.02 -7.16
C LEU A 149 25.33 5.30 -7.91
N ALA A 150 26.43 5.27 -8.67
CA ALA A 150 26.82 6.42 -9.51
C ALA A 150 25.73 6.76 -10.53
N LEU A 151 25.17 5.76 -11.23
CA LEU A 151 24.04 5.94 -12.15
C LEU A 151 22.78 6.39 -11.44
N PHE A 152 22.51 5.85 -10.26
CA PHE A 152 21.36 6.22 -9.45
C PHE A 152 21.39 7.67 -9.01
N PHE A 153 22.55 8.16 -8.53
CA PHE A 153 22.71 9.56 -8.16
C PHE A 153 22.71 10.48 -9.37
N ASP A 154 23.29 10.09 -10.52
CA ASP A 154 23.18 10.87 -11.75
C ASP A 154 21.72 11.01 -12.20
N MET A 155 20.94 9.90 -12.16
CA MET A 155 19.50 9.90 -12.42
C MET A 155 18.74 10.85 -11.50
N LEU A 156 19.03 10.83 -10.20
CA LEU A 156 18.30 11.66 -9.24
C LEU A 156 18.70 13.13 -9.27
N ARG A 157 19.95 13.43 -9.56
CA ARG A 157 20.48 14.81 -9.50
C ARG A 157 20.37 15.55 -10.81
N HIS A 158 20.55 14.85 -11.93
CA HIS A 158 20.67 15.42 -13.26
C HIS A 158 19.73 14.75 -14.27
N PRO A 159 18.42 14.63 -13.97
CA PRO A 159 17.48 14.01 -14.90
C PRO A 159 17.35 14.87 -16.16
N ARG A 160 17.42 14.22 -17.31
CA ARG A 160 17.34 14.87 -18.62
C ARG A 160 15.95 15.37 -18.94
N PHE A 161 14.91 14.65 -18.49
CA PHE A 161 13.52 14.85 -18.89
C PHE A 161 13.37 14.89 -20.41
N ASP A 162 13.74 13.80 -21.05
CA ASP A 162 13.76 13.70 -22.50
C ASP A 162 12.37 13.98 -23.11
N LEU A 163 12.33 14.79 -24.19
CA LEU A 163 11.06 15.24 -24.76
C LEU A 163 10.29 14.12 -25.45
N GLU A 164 10.96 13.19 -26.10
CA GLU A 164 10.31 12.05 -26.76
C GLU A 164 9.68 11.13 -25.70
N ARG A 165 10.39 10.87 -24.60
CA ARG A 165 9.88 10.10 -23.46
C ARG A 165 8.70 10.82 -22.78
N LEU A 166 8.74 12.13 -22.66
CA LEU A 166 7.61 12.91 -22.13
C LEU A 166 6.34 12.72 -23.01
N GLU A 167 6.47 12.77 -24.34
CA GLU A 167 5.33 12.57 -25.24
C GLU A 167 4.81 11.12 -25.19
N VAL A 168 5.69 10.13 -24.99
CA VAL A 168 5.27 8.74 -24.75
C VAL A 168 4.49 8.61 -23.46
N GLU A 169 4.97 9.18 -22.34
CA GLU A 169 4.26 9.16 -21.06
C GLU A 169 2.90 9.86 -21.16
N LYS A 170 2.82 11.00 -21.84
CA LYS A 170 1.55 11.69 -22.11
C LYS A 170 0.59 10.82 -22.92
N SER A 171 1.08 10.13 -23.93
CA SER A 171 0.26 9.24 -24.76
C SER A 171 -0.28 8.06 -23.96
N ASN A 172 0.56 7.45 -23.10
CA ASN A 172 0.17 6.38 -22.20
C ASN A 172 -0.88 6.86 -21.20
N ALA A 173 -0.71 8.06 -20.63
CA ALA A 173 -1.66 8.65 -19.71
C ALA A 173 -3.04 8.93 -20.39
N ILE A 174 -3.06 9.42 -21.63
CA ILE A 174 -4.31 9.60 -22.40
C ILE A 174 -5.01 8.26 -22.63
N GLU A 175 -4.25 7.21 -22.97
CA GLU A 175 -4.84 5.89 -23.18
C GLU A 175 -5.42 5.31 -21.87
N ALA A 176 -4.70 5.44 -20.76
CA ALA A 176 -5.21 5.08 -19.45
C ALA A 176 -6.48 5.89 -19.07
N MET A 177 -6.52 7.19 -19.41
CA MET A 177 -7.72 8.00 -19.21
C MET A 177 -8.92 7.47 -20.01
N ARG A 178 -8.74 7.07 -21.27
CA ARG A 178 -9.84 6.55 -22.12
C ARG A 178 -10.50 5.32 -21.50
N GLN A 179 -9.73 4.50 -20.79
CA GLN A 179 -10.18 3.27 -20.15
C GLN A 179 -10.83 3.47 -18.77
N ARG A 180 -10.92 4.69 -18.25
CA ARG A 180 -11.43 4.99 -16.88
C ARG A 180 -12.84 4.51 -16.59
N ASN A 181 -13.65 4.31 -17.63
CA ASN A 181 -15.03 3.86 -17.50
C ASN A 181 -15.19 2.37 -17.87
N ASP A 182 -14.15 1.69 -18.29
CA ASP A 182 -14.23 0.28 -18.70
C ASP A 182 -14.36 -0.62 -17.47
N ASP A 183 -13.65 -0.30 -16.39
CA ASP A 183 -13.71 -1.00 -15.14
C ASP A 183 -14.64 -0.30 -14.12
N ALA A 184 -15.54 -1.09 -13.53
CA ALA A 184 -16.45 -0.62 -12.49
C ALA A 184 -15.72 -0.23 -11.18
N ASP A 185 -14.57 -0.87 -10.86
CA ASP A 185 -13.77 -0.51 -9.68
C ASP A 185 -13.10 0.86 -9.86
N ALA A 186 -12.66 1.18 -11.07
CA ALA A 186 -12.11 2.50 -11.38
C ALA A 186 -13.16 3.63 -11.21
N ILE A 187 -14.41 3.36 -11.65
CA ILE A 187 -15.54 4.27 -11.43
C ILE A 187 -15.82 4.41 -9.94
N LEU A 188 -15.97 3.27 -9.25
CA LEU A 188 -16.29 3.21 -7.82
C LEU A 188 -15.26 3.96 -6.98
N GLY A 189 -13.96 3.69 -7.18
CA GLY A 189 -12.88 4.34 -6.44
C GLY A 189 -12.76 5.83 -6.70
N ARG A 190 -13.03 6.30 -7.93
CA ARG A 190 -13.06 7.72 -8.26
C ARG A 190 -14.19 8.45 -7.55
N GLU A 191 -15.42 7.99 -7.71
CA GLU A 191 -16.59 8.63 -7.09
C GLU A 191 -16.51 8.54 -5.55
N TRP A 192 -16.00 7.42 -5.00
CA TRP A 192 -15.74 7.27 -3.57
C TRP A 192 -14.81 8.34 -3.02
N SER A 193 -13.67 8.55 -3.69
CA SER A 193 -12.70 9.56 -3.27
C SER A 193 -13.33 10.97 -3.29
N TRP A 194 -14.13 11.27 -4.30
CA TRP A 194 -14.79 12.57 -4.42
C TRP A 194 -15.91 12.79 -3.41
N LEU A 195 -16.69 11.77 -3.09
CA LEU A 195 -17.73 11.84 -2.08
C LEU A 195 -17.15 12.04 -0.67
N LEU A 196 -15.98 11.49 -0.39
CA LEU A 196 -15.35 11.60 0.91
C LEU A 196 -14.43 12.82 1.07
N TYR A 197 -13.64 13.14 0.06
CA TYR A 197 -12.59 14.17 0.18
C TYR A 197 -12.86 15.41 -0.67
N GLY A 198 -13.84 15.37 -1.58
CA GLY A 198 -14.11 16.43 -2.56
C GLY A 198 -13.22 16.35 -3.80
N HIS A 199 -13.57 17.13 -4.83
CA HIS A 199 -12.86 17.11 -6.10
C HIS A 199 -11.49 17.81 -6.06
N ASP A 200 -11.34 18.81 -5.18
CA ASP A 200 -10.18 19.71 -5.16
C ASP A 200 -9.06 19.24 -4.23
N TYR A 201 -9.33 18.21 -3.43
CA TYR A 201 -8.33 17.68 -2.51
C TYR A 201 -7.25 16.92 -3.28
N TYR A 202 -5.97 17.14 -2.96
CA TYR A 202 -4.85 16.59 -3.74
C TYR A 202 -4.90 15.07 -3.92
N ALA A 203 -5.38 14.31 -2.92
CA ALA A 203 -5.46 12.85 -3.00
C ALA A 203 -6.65 12.35 -3.85
N SER A 204 -7.67 13.18 -4.05
CA SER A 204 -8.86 12.85 -4.85
C SER A 204 -8.87 13.52 -6.23
N ARG A 205 -8.08 14.56 -6.45
CA ARG A 205 -7.92 15.17 -7.79
C ARG A 205 -7.54 14.12 -8.82
N ARG A 206 -8.08 14.28 -10.02
CA ARG A 206 -7.79 13.39 -11.15
C ARG A 206 -7.28 14.23 -12.33
N MET A 207 -6.16 13.82 -12.88
CA MET A 207 -5.57 14.44 -14.06
C MET A 207 -6.55 14.38 -15.24
N THR A 208 -6.75 15.51 -15.92
CA THR A 208 -7.52 15.63 -17.15
C THR A 208 -6.57 15.78 -18.34
N LYS A 209 -7.12 15.66 -19.57
CA LYS A 209 -6.35 15.94 -20.78
C LYS A 209 -5.81 17.38 -20.77
N ASN A 210 -6.60 18.35 -20.29
CA ASN A 210 -6.15 19.75 -20.21
C ASN A 210 -4.95 19.92 -19.25
N ASN A 211 -4.96 19.26 -18.09
CA ASN A 211 -3.81 19.28 -17.19
C ASN A 211 -2.56 18.73 -17.90
N LEU A 212 -2.72 17.57 -18.55
CA LEU A 212 -1.63 16.89 -19.23
C LEU A 212 -1.04 17.70 -20.40
N ASP A 213 -1.91 18.33 -21.22
CA ASP A 213 -1.49 19.20 -22.33
C ASP A 213 -0.72 20.43 -21.83
N GLY A 214 -1.07 20.94 -20.64
CA GLY A 214 -0.44 22.11 -20.02
C GLY A 214 0.94 21.84 -19.40
N ILE A 215 1.27 20.58 -19.08
CA ILE A 215 2.57 20.22 -18.48
C ILE A 215 3.65 20.13 -19.56
N ASN A 216 4.76 20.80 -19.36
CA ASN A 216 5.90 20.77 -20.24
C ASN A 216 7.20 20.40 -19.50
N ARG A 217 8.30 20.27 -20.22
CA ARG A 217 9.61 19.85 -19.68
C ARG A 217 10.14 20.83 -18.62
N GLU A 218 9.90 22.11 -18.80
CA GLU A 218 10.34 23.16 -17.88
C GLU A 218 9.63 23.07 -16.54
N ASP A 219 8.34 22.67 -16.53
CA ASP A 219 7.57 22.41 -15.31
C ASP A 219 8.18 21.24 -14.53
N LEU A 220 8.53 20.14 -15.21
CA LEU A 220 9.17 18.96 -14.60
C LEU A 220 10.52 19.34 -13.97
N ARG A 221 11.34 20.12 -14.69
CA ARG A 221 12.64 20.61 -14.18
C ARG A 221 12.47 21.51 -12.97
N ALA A 222 11.50 22.42 -13.02
CA ALA A 222 11.22 23.34 -11.91
C ALA A 222 10.73 22.57 -10.67
N PHE A 223 9.81 21.59 -10.85
CA PHE A 223 9.31 20.78 -9.77
C PHE A 223 10.42 19.91 -9.15
N HIS A 224 11.22 19.25 -9.97
CA HIS A 224 12.39 18.49 -9.54
C HIS A 224 13.38 19.36 -8.78
N ALA A 225 13.80 20.48 -9.38
CA ALA A 225 14.77 21.41 -8.79
C ALA A 225 14.31 21.98 -7.44
N LYS A 226 13.01 22.08 -7.22
CA LYS A 226 12.44 22.61 -5.98
C LYS A 226 12.26 21.58 -4.89
N TYR A 227 11.85 20.35 -5.22
CA TYR A 227 11.34 19.40 -4.24
C TYR A 227 12.17 18.11 -4.10
N TRP A 228 12.84 17.63 -5.15
CA TRP A 228 13.68 16.45 -5.10
C TRP A 228 15.05 16.81 -4.50
N ARG A 229 15.08 16.97 -3.18
CA ARG A 229 16.22 17.49 -2.42
C ARG A 229 16.52 16.64 -1.19
N PRO A 230 17.81 16.57 -0.76
CA PRO A 230 18.22 15.75 0.37
C PRO A 230 17.40 15.95 1.65
N GLU A 231 17.02 17.19 1.95
CA GLU A 231 16.23 17.52 3.15
C GLU A 231 14.83 16.86 3.19
N ASN A 232 14.35 16.36 2.04
CA ASN A 232 13.07 15.65 1.93
C ASN A 232 13.24 14.14 1.93
N MET A 233 14.48 13.61 2.02
CA MET A 233 14.80 12.21 1.78
C MET A 233 15.05 11.43 3.08
N ILE A 234 14.58 10.19 3.08
CA ILE A 234 14.90 9.17 4.06
C ILE A 234 15.35 7.95 3.25
N VAL A 235 16.47 7.34 3.62
CA VAL A 235 17.09 6.25 2.88
C VAL A 235 16.99 4.96 3.67
N SER A 236 16.71 3.84 3.01
CA SER A 236 16.89 2.49 3.55
C SER A 236 17.78 1.68 2.63
N VAL A 237 18.74 0.96 3.22
CA VAL A 237 19.65 0.05 2.52
C VAL A 237 19.57 -1.31 3.17
N SER A 238 19.61 -2.36 2.36
CA SER A 238 19.70 -3.74 2.86
C SER A 238 20.45 -4.63 1.89
N GLY A 239 21.05 -5.68 2.43
CA GLY A 239 21.74 -6.71 1.65
C GLY A 239 23.22 -6.79 1.97
N ASP A 240 23.99 -7.31 1.01
CA ASP A 240 25.41 -7.62 1.14
C ASP A 240 26.27 -6.35 1.05
N VAL A 241 26.26 -5.60 2.14
CA VAL A 241 27.00 -4.34 2.32
C VAL A 241 27.64 -4.32 3.71
N GLU A 242 28.78 -3.63 3.80
CA GLU A 242 29.33 -3.18 5.08
C GLU A 242 28.79 -1.78 5.39
N THR A 243 28.25 -1.58 6.56
CA THR A 243 27.58 -0.32 6.95
C THR A 243 28.46 0.91 6.72
N ASP A 244 29.71 0.91 7.17
CA ASP A 244 30.60 2.06 7.00
C ASP A 244 30.90 2.35 5.52
N ALA A 245 31.05 1.32 4.70
CA ALA A 245 31.33 1.46 3.27
C ALA A 245 30.15 2.05 2.52
N ILE A 246 28.93 1.55 2.78
CA ILE A 246 27.74 2.06 2.08
C ILE A 246 27.40 3.48 2.55
N LEU A 247 27.59 3.83 3.82
CA LEU A 247 27.41 5.20 4.30
C LEU A 247 28.38 6.16 3.63
N ALA A 248 29.65 5.78 3.46
CA ALA A 248 30.64 6.58 2.73
C ALA A 248 30.26 6.77 1.24
N SER A 249 29.70 5.73 0.60
CA SER A 249 29.22 5.84 -0.79
C SER A 249 28.00 6.75 -0.90
N LEU A 250 27.07 6.69 0.04
CA LEU A 250 25.93 7.60 0.13
C LEU A 250 26.37 9.04 0.39
N GLU A 251 27.32 9.24 1.30
CA GLU A 251 27.87 10.58 1.58
C GLU A 251 28.46 11.20 0.31
N ARG A 252 29.24 10.44 -0.49
CA ARG A 252 29.75 10.91 -1.79
C ARG A 252 28.61 11.25 -2.78
N GLY A 253 27.58 10.39 -2.85
CA GLY A 253 26.43 10.61 -3.73
C GLY A 253 25.61 11.84 -3.38
N PHE A 254 25.50 12.17 -2.08
CA PHE A 254 24.82 13.35 -1.59
C PHE A 254 25.73 14.61 -1.48
N ALA A 255 27.05 14.45 -1.68
CA ALA A 255 27.97 15.59 -1.58
C ALA A 255 27.60 16.70 -2.57
N ASP A 256 27.70 17.95 -2.13
CA ASP A 256 27.42 19.14 -2.96
C ASP A 256 26.02 19.19 -3.60
N TRP A 257 25.09 18.38 -3.10
CA TRP A 257 23.68 18.46 -3.50
C TRP A 257 22.97 19.50 -2.61
N PRO A 258 22.71 20.72 -3.14
CA PRO A 258 22.19 21.79 -2.30
C PRO A 258 20.75 21.54 -1.90
N GLY A 259 20.37 21.93 -0.69
CA GLY A 259 18.98 22.06 -0.32
C GLY A 259 18.31 23.19 -1.12
N SER A 260 17.00 23.10 -1.28
CA SER A 260 16.24 24.15 -1.99
C SER A 260 15.89 25.33 -1.08
N GLY A 261 15.88 25.13 0.23
CA GLY A 261 15.31 26.08 1.19
C GLY A 261 13.80 26.29 1.04
N ALA A 262 13.15 25.54 0.14
CA ALA A 262 11.72 25.62 -0.09
C ALA A 262 10.94 24.80 0.93
N SER A 263 9.91 25.40 1.53
CA SER A 263 8.95 24.64 2.34
C SER A 263 8.15 23.71 1.45
N ASN A 264 8.12 22.43 1.78
CA ASN A 264 7.27 21.43 1.14
C ASN A 264 5.88 21.31 1.79
N ARG A 265 5.52 22.20 2.71
CA ARG A 265 4.24 22.18 3.45
C ARG A 265 3.94 20.80 4.07
N TRP A 266 4.94 20.22 4.71
CA TRP A 266 4.78 18.96 5.39
C TRP A 266 4.35 19.14 6.86
N PRO A 267 3.33 18.41 7.38
CA PRO A 267 2.46 17.50 6.65
C PRO A 267 1.51 18.20 5.66
N PRO A 268 0.97 17.49 4.66
CA PRO A 268 -0.01 18.06 3.73
C PRO A 268 -1.26 18.61 4.44
N PRO A 269 -1.94 19.62 3.87
CA PRO A 269 -3.19 20.12 4.44
C PRO A 269 -4.30 19.08 4.31
N GLY A 270 -5.17 18.98 5.31
CA GLY A 270 -6.34 18.12 5.27
C GLY A 270 -7.42 18.61 4.29
N PRO A 271 -8.41 17.74 3.95
CA PRO A 271 -9.53 18.12 3.10
C PRO A 271 -10.47 19.12 3.81
N THR A 272 -11.08 20.00 3.03
CA THR A 272 -12.10 20.96 3.51
C THR A 272 -13.52 20.54 3.13
N HIS A 273 -13.66 19.43 2.42
CA HIS A 273 -14.96 18.90 1.96
C HIS A 273 -15.78 18.39 3.14
N VAL A 274 -17.10 18.65 3.06
CA VAL A 274 -18.08 18.13 4.02
C VAL A 274 -18.76 16.93 3.38
N VAL A 275 -18.58 15.75 3.97
CA VAL A 275 -19.22 14.52 3.51
C VAL A 275 -20.73 14.60 3.71
N VAL A 276 -21.48 14.25 2.68
CA VAL A 276 -22.94 14.16 2.78
C VAL A 276 -23.34 12.68 2.80
N PRO A 277 -23.83 12.17 3.93
CA PRO A 277 -24.32 10.79 4.02
C PRO A 277 -25.49 10.53 3.07
N GLY A 278 -25.55 9.32 2.51
CA GLY A 278 -26.62 8.98 1.55
C GLY A 278 -26.29 7.78 0.69
N VAL A 279 -27.25 7.44 -0.18
CA VAL A 279 -27.08 6.42 -1.21
C VAL A 279 -26.75 7.09 -2.54
N TYR A 280 -25.64 6.67 -3.14
CA TYR A 280 -25.14 7.17 -4.41
C TYR A 280 -25.01 6.02 -5.40
N HIS A 281 -25.43 6.24 -6.64
CA HIS A 281 -25.40 5.22 -7.67
C HIS A 281 -24.79 5.74 -8.96
N VAL A 282 -23.93 4.93 -9.59
CA VAL A 282 -23.48 5.14 -10.97
C VAL A 282 -23.98 4.00 -11.83
N GLU A 283 -24.67 4.32 -12.92
CA GLU A 283 -25.19 3.32 -13.85
C GLU A 283 -24.07 2.62 -14.61
N LYS A 284 -24.08 1.28 -14.57
CA LYS A 284 -23.22 0.45 -15.41
C LYS A 284 -23.88 -0.92 -15.63
N ASP A 285 -23.97 -1.34 -16.89
CA ASP A 285 -24.52 -2.65 -17.24
C ASP A 285 -23.52 -3.77 -16.95
N ILE A 286 -23.54 -4.23 -15.70
CA ILE A 286 -22.73 -5.33 -15.18
C ILE A 286 -23.63 -6.29 -14.38
N PRO A 287 -23.30 -7.60 -14.36
CA PRO A 287 -24.15 -8.61 -13.73
C PRO A 287 -24.12 -8.56 -12.20
N GLN A 288 -23.10 -7.91 -11.62
CA GLN A 288 -22.93 -7.79 -10.18
C GLN A 288 -22.61 -6.36 -9.81
N GLY A 289 -23.41 -5.79 -8.92
CA GLY A 289 -23.16 -4.48 -8.36
C GLY A 289 -21.96 -4.48 -7.42
N LYS A 290 -21.11 -3.47 -7.56
CA LYS A 290 -19.96 -3.22 -6.67
C LYS A 290 -20.33 -2.12 -5.67
N VAL A 291 -19.97 -2.32 -4.41
CA VAL A 291 -20.41 -1.47 -3.31
C VAL A 291 -19.29 -1.09 -2.38
N LEU A 292 -19.26 0.18 -2.00
CA LEU A 292 -18.51 0.71 -0.86
C LEU A 292 -19.50 1.39 0.10
N ILE A 293 -19.37 1.10 1.39
CA ILE A 293 -20.15 1.73 2.46
C ILE A 293 -19.18 2.21 3.52
N GLY A 294 -19.26 3.46 3.92
CA GLY A 294 -18.37 3.93 4.97
C GLY A 294 -18.39 5.44 5.17
N HIS A 295 -17.43 5.90 5.92
CA HIS A 295 -17.29 7.31 6.30
C HIS A 295 -15.81 7.66 6.59
N LEU A 296 -15.50 8.94 6.73
CA LEU A 296 -14.18 9.38 7.19
C LEU A 296 -14.00 9.07 8.68
N VAL A 297 -12.79 8.66 9.03
CA VAL A 297 -12.33 8.54 10.41
C VAL A 297 -11.22 9.56 10.66
N PRO A 298 -10.92 9.92 11.94
CA PRO A 298 -9.92 10.91 12.24
C PRO A 298 -8.55 10.56 11.64
N GLN A 299 -7.80 11.58 11.19
CA GLN A 299 -6.40 11.47 10.86
C GLN A 299 -5.63 10.92 12.08
N TRP A 300 -4.72 9.98 11.84
CA TRP A 300 -4.01 9.26 12.89
C TRP A 300 -2.58 9.79 13.06
N THR A 301 -2.40 10.77 13.92
CA THR A 301 -1.10 11.39 14.20
C THR A 301 -0.52 11.00 15.56
N ASP A 302 -1.35 10.50 16.48
CA ASP A 302 -0.93 10.02 17.79
C ASP A 302 -0.76 8.50 17.79
N TRP A 303 0.47 8.07 17.62
CA TRP A 303 0.85 6.65 17.60
C TRP A 303 0.85 6.00 18.99
N SER A 304 0.75 6.78 20.06
CA SER A 304 0.64 6.30 21.45
C SER A 304 -0.79 6.01 21.87
N ASN A 305 -1.79 6.42 21.07
CA ASN A 305 -3.21 6.26 21.39
C ASN A 305 -3.60 4.77 21.50
N PRO A 306 -4.06 4.29 22.67
CA PRO A 306 -4.40 2.89 22.89
C PRO A 306 -5.58 2.39 22.04
N ASP A 307 -6.45 3.29 21.55
CA ASP A 307 -7.56 2.91 20.69
C ASP A 307 -7.11 2.24 19.40
N ARG A 308 -5.87 2.46 18.98
CA ARG A 308 -5.35 1.88 17.74
C ARG A 308 -5.33 0.34 17.78
N ALA A 309 -4.81 -0.26 18.85
CA ALA A 309 -4.79 -1.71 18.99
C ALA A 309 -6.21 -2.28 19.04
N ALA A 310 -7.09 -1.64 19.81
CA ALA A 310 -8.49 -2.02 19.90
C ALA A 310 -9.22 -1.90 18.56
N LEU A 311 -8.95 -0.86 17.77
CA LEU A 311 -9.52 -0.69 16.42
C LEU A 311 -9.02 -1.75 15.44
N GLN A 312 -7.74 -2.15 15.52
CA GLN A 312 -7.21 -3.24 14.69
C GLN A 312 -7.87 -4.58 15.03
N VAL A 313 -8.05 -4.87 16.32
CA VAL A 313 -8.77 -6.09 16.76
C VAL A 313 -10.24 -6.01 16.35
N MET A 314 -10.91 -4.89 16.54
CA MET A 314 -12.30 -4.66 16.13
C MET A 314 -12.48 -4.90 14.63
N ASP A 315 -11.66 -4.27 13.79
CA ASP A 315 -11.78 -4.43 12.34
C ASP A 315 -11.47 -5.86 11.90
N HIS A 316 -10.48 -6.50 12.52
CA HIS A 316 -10.17 -7.92 12.26
C HIS A 316 -11.36 -8.83 12.52
N ILE A 317 -12.11 -8.61 13.60
CA ILE A 317 -13.34 -9.33 13.93
C ILE A 317 -14.47 -8.99 12.95
N LEU A 318 -14.66 -7.70 12.67
CA LEU A 318 -15.79 -7.23 11.88
C LEU A 318 -15.71 -7.65 10.42
N GLY A 319 -14.58 -7.38 9.74
CA GLY A 319 -14.45 -7.63 8.30
C GLY A 319 -13.02 -7.87 7.81
N GLY A 320 -11.99 -7.56 8.59
CA GLY A 320 -10.59 -7.56 8.16
C GLY A 320 -9.91 -8.93 8.10
N SER A 321 -10.46 -9.97 8.78
CA SER A 321 -9.83 -11.29 8.86
C SER A 321 -10.23 -12.29 7.76
N GLY A 322 -10.93 -11.85 6.73
CA GLY A 322 -11.42 -12.76 5.67
C GLY A 322 -12.47 -13.72 6.20
N PHE A 323 -12.27 -15.04 6.03
CA PHE A 323 -13.32 -16.07 6.29
C PHE A 323 -13.84 -16.16 7.73
N THR A 324 -13.09 -15.71 8.71
CA THR A 324 -13.49 -15.75 10.11
C THR A 324 -14.23 -14.50 10.57
N SER A 325 -14.23 -13.43 9.76
CA SER A 325 -14.89 -12.17 10.11
C SER A 325 -16.42 -12.26 10.03
N ARG A 326 -17.09 -11.43 10.82
CA ARG A 326 -18.56 -11.38 10.93
C ARG A 326 -19.23 -11.06 9.60
N ILE A 327 -18.75 -10.02 8.90
CA ILE A 327 -19.32 -9.61 7.59
C ILE A 327 -19.16 -10.75 6.58
N MET A 328 -17.95 -11.33 6.46
CA MET A 328 -17.69 -12.40 5.51
C MET A 328 -18.58 -13.64 5.82
N LYS A 329 -18.68 -14.00 7.09
CA LYS A 329 -19.50 -15.13 7.52
C LYS A 329 -20.98 -14.94 7.14
N ARG A 330 -21.55 -13.77 7.50
CA ARG A 330 -22.97 -13.49 7.24
C ARG A 330 -23.27 -13.33 5.75
N VAL A 331 -22.48 -12.51 5.04
CA VAL A 331 -22.77 -12.17 3.64
C VAL A 331 -22.45 -13.33 2.70
N ARG A 332 -21.34 -14.05 2.95
CA ARG A 332 -20.89 -15.14 2.08
C ARG A 332 -21.38 -16.52 2.54
N SER A 333 -21.03 -16.90 3.79
CA SER A 333 -21.23 -18.29 4.21
C SER A 333 -22.68 -18.61 4.53
N ASP A 334 -23.38 -17.70 5.22
CA ASP A 334 -24.75 -17.94 5.66
C ASP A 334 -25.75 -17.61 4.54
N GLU A 335 -25.56 -16.52 3.80
CA GLU A 335 -26.53 -16.01 2.83
C GLU A 335 -26.12 -16.24 1.34
N GLY A 336 -24.85 -16.53 1.06
CA GLY A 336 -24.37 -16.77 -0.31
C GLY A 336 -24.46 -15.56 -1.25
N LEU A 337 -24.46 -14.34 -0.72
CA LEU A 337 -24.72 -13.11 -1.49
C LEU A 337 -23.49 -12.61 -2.24
N ALA A 338 -22.28 -12.86 -1.72
CA ALA A 338 -21.03 -12.38 -2.29
C ALA A 338 -19.92 -13.43 -2.21
N TYR A 339 -18.98 -13.40 -3.15
CA TYR A 339 -17.76 -14.21 -3.05
C TYR A 339 -16.80 -13.67 -1.98
N SER A 340 -16.73 -12.36 -1.85
CA SER A 340 -15.93 -11.65 -0.85
C SER A 340 -16.71 -10.46 -0.33
N ALA A 341 -16.64 -10.27 1.00
CA ALA A 341 -17.17 -9.11 1.70
C ALA A 341 -16.30 -8.87 2.93
N GLY A 342 -16.04 -7.61 3.27
CA GLY A 342 -15.19 -7.30 4.42
C GLY A 342 -15.22 -5.83 4.79
N SER A 343 -14.46 -5.48 5.84
CA SER A 343 -14.22 -4.09 6.24
C SER A 343 -12.73 -3.79 6.29
N ASP A 344 -12.42 -2.50 6.26
CA ASP A 344 -11.09 -1.93 6.47
C ASP A 344 -11.22 -0.65 7.29
N PHE A 345 -10.40 -0.53 8.34
CA PHE A 345 -10.24 0.68 9.11
C PHE A 345 -8.85 1.27 8.84
N SER A 346 -8.81 2.30 8.01
CA SER A 346 -7.58 2.94 7.56
C SER A 346 -7.00 3.89 8.60
N PHE A 347 -5.71 3.76 8.89
CA PHE A 347 -4.94 4.65 9.75
C PHE A 347 -3.99 5.50 8.90
N ASP A 348 -4.45 6.65 8.45
CA ASP A 348 -3.62 7.56 7.65
C ASP A 348 -3.04 8.69 8.52
N SER A 349 -1.74 8.98 8.34
CA SER A 349 -1.02 10.01 9.09
C SER A 349 -1.14 11.41 8.50
N PHE A 350 -1.57 11.52 7.25
CA PHE A 350 -1.53 12.79 6.50
C PHE A 350 -2.91 13.33 6.15
N GLN A 351 -3.92 12.49 6.23
CA GLN A 351 -5.32 12.84 5.95
C GLN A 351 -6.26 12.05 6.85
N PRO A 352 -7.53 12.42 6.97
CA PRO A 352 -8.53 11.55 7.55
C PRO A 352 -8.52 10.20 6.85
N GLY A 353 -8.48 9.11 7.63
CA GLY A 353 -8.65 7.77 7.11
C GLY A 353 -10.11 7.46 6.78
N THR A 354 -10.39 6.21 6.47
CA THR A 354 -11.75 5.72 6.19
C THR A 354 -12.05 4.46 6.99
N PHE A 355 -13.28 4.34 7.44
CA PHE A 355 -13.88 3.04 7.68
C PHE A 355 -14.70 2.68 6.44
N THR A 356 -14.43 1.50 5.85
CA THR A 356 -15.05 1.08 4.58
C THR A 356 -15.46 -0.38 4.65
N VAL A 357 -16.71 -0.67 4.34
CA VAL A 357 -17.19 -2.02 4.02
C VAL A 357 -17.25 -2.14 2.50
N SER A 358 -16.74 -3.23 1.97
CA SER A 358 -16.71 -3.50 0.53
C SER A 358 -17.22 -4.89 0.19
N PHE A 359 -17.99 -5.00 -0.90
CA PHE A 359 -18.43 -6.27 -1.47
C PHE A 359 -18.88 -6.13 -2.92
N GLN A 360 -19.03 -7.28 -3.58
CA GLN A 360 -19.65 -7.40 -4.89
C GLN A 360 -20.72 -8.47 -4.83
N SER A 361 -21.96 -8.14 -5.26
CA SER A 361 -23.12 -9.01 -5.18
C SER A 361 -23.98 -8.90 -6.45
N LYS A 362 -24.84 -9.88 -6.73
CA LYS A 362 -25.83 -9.75 -7.78
C LYS A 362 -26.64 -8.46 -7.58
N ASN A 363 -26.98 -7.77 -8.66
CA ASN A 363 -27.68 -6.48 -8.57
C ASN A 363 -28.91 -6.51 -7.67
N GLU A 364 -29.74 -7.56 -7.79
CA GLU A 364 -30.97 -7.72 -7.00
C GLU A 364 -30.70 -7.92 -5.49
N THR A 365 -29.53 -8.43 -5.10
CA THR A 365 -29.18 -8.75 -3.71
C THR A 365 -28.23 -7.74 -3.04
N VAL A 366 -27.80 -6.71 -3.76
CA VAL A 366 -26.94 -5.64 -3.23
C VAL A 366 -27.51 -5.00 -1.96
N ALA A 367 -28.83 -4.69 -1.95
CA ALA A 367 -29.49 -4.09 -0.79
C ALA A 367 -29.46 -5.00 0.43
N LEU A 368 -29.63 -6.30 0.25
CA LEU A 368 -29.57 -7.26 1.35
C LEU A 368 -28.15 -7.40 1.92
N ALA A 369 -27.14 -7.51 1.07
CA ALA A 369 -25.75 -7.56 1.50
C ALA A 369 -25.33 -6.28 2.27
N ALA A 370 -25.77 -5.11 1.79
CA ALA A 370 -25.53 -3.83 2.48
C ALA A 370 -26.20 -3.76 3.85
N LYS A 371 -27.47 -4.20 3.93
CA LYS A 371 -28.24 -4.25 5.19
C LYS A 371 -27.55 -5.15 6.21
N ILE A 372 -27.20 -6.39 5.84
CA ILE A 372 -26.51 -7.35 6.71
C ILE A 372 -25.17 -6.79 7.18
N SER A 373 -24.40 -6.17 6.29
CA SER A 373 -23.11 -5.57 6.65
C SER A 373 -23.27 -4.45 7.70
N LEU A 374 -24.25 -3.58 7.54
CA LEU A 374 -24.54 -2.53 8.52
C LEU A 374 -25.15 -3.08 9.82
N GLU A 375 -25.87 -4.17 9.79
CA GLU A 375 -26.32 -4.88 10.98
C GLU A 375 -25.13 -5.39 11.80
N GLU A 376 -24.12 -5.99 11.17
CA GLU A 376 -22.92 -6.44 11.88
C GLU A 376 -22.09 -5.25 12.44
N VAL A 377 -22.04 -4.10 11.75
CA VAL A 377 -21.46 -2.88 12.30
C VAL A 377 -22.17 -2.44 13.58
N ARG A 378 -23.52 -2.36 13.56
CA ARG A 378 -24.33 -2.00 14.76
C ARG A 378 -24.17 -3.04 15.87
N ARG A 379 -24.19 -4.31 15.52
CA ARG A 379 -23.99 -5.40 16.47
C ARG A 379 -22.66 -5.29 17.21
N THR A 380 -21.59 -4.88 16.52
CA THR A 380 -20.27 -4.65 17.15
C THR A 380 -20.28 -3.48 18.15
N GLN A 381 -21.19 -2.51 17.98
CA GLN A 381 -21.40 -1.42 18.95
C GLN A 381 -22.29 -1.81 20.15
N GLU A 382 -23.21 -2.73 19.95
CA GLU A 382 -24.24 -3.09 20.92
C GLU A 382 -23.85 -4.28 21.80
N GLU A 383 -23.21 -5.30 21.19
CA GLU A 383 -22.87 -6.55 21.86
C GLU A 383 -21.37 -6.65 22.15
N LEU A 384 -21.01 -7.34 23.21
CA LEU A 384 -19.63 -7.76 23.45
C LEU A 384 -19.26 -8.86 22.45
N VAL A 385 -18.00 -8.83 21.97
CA VAL A 385 -17.45 -9.94 21.20
C VAL A 385 -17.25 -11.15 22.11
N GLY A 386 -17.42 -12.36 21.55
CA GLY A 386 -17.18 -13.59 22.30
C GLY A 386 -15.69 -13.81 22.59
N ASP A 387 -15.39 -14.52 23.70
CA ASP A 387 -14.00 -14.79 24.10
C ASP A 387 -13.20 -15.51 23.00
N GLU A 388 -13.80 -16.51 22.33
CA GLU A 388 -13.15 -17.23 21.24
C GLU A 388 -12.86 -16.31 20.05
N GLU A 389 -13.81 -15.46 19.67
CA GLU A 389 -13.66 -14.51 18.56
C GLU A 389 -12.56 -13.49 18.85
N LEU A 390 -12.49 -12.99 20.09
CA LEU A 390 -11.47 -12.07 20.55
C LEU A 390 -10.08 -12.71 20.54
N GLU A 391 -9.93 -13.91 21.10
CA GLU A 391 -8.66 -14.62 21.15
C GLU A 391 -8.15 -15.02 19.75
N VAL A 392 -9.03 -15.44 18.84
CA VAL A 392 -8.67 -15.71 17.44
C VAL A 392 -8.15 -14.45 16.75
N ALA A 393 -8.81 -13.30 16.95
CA ALA A 393 -8.38 -12.04 16.35
C ALA A 393 -7.03 -11.59 16.87
N LYS A 394 -6.84 -11.56 18.19
CA LYS A 394 -5.58 -11.20 18.84
C LYS A 394 -4.45 -12.14 18.42
N GLY A 395 -4.72 -13.46 18.47
CA GLY A 395 -3.77 -14.48 18.06
C GLY A 395 -3.32 -14.33 16.60
N SER A 396 -4.27 -14.08 15.68
CA SER A 396 -3.96 -13.86 14.27
C SER A 396 -3.05 -12.65 14.06
N LEU A 397 -3.34 -11.52 14.70
CA LEU A 397 -2.55 -10.29 14.62
C LEU A 397 -1.14 -10.49 15.21
N ILE A 398 -1.03 -11.09 16.40
CA ILE A 398 0.24 -11.31 17.09
C ILE A 398 1.10 -12.34 16.35
N GLN A 399 0.54 -13.45 15.88
CA GLN A 399 1.30 -14.51 15.22
C GLN A 399 1.76 -14.12 13.80
N SER A 400 1.03 -13.23 13.12
CA SER A 400 1.44 -12.71 11.81
C SER A 400 2.45 -11.55 11.89
N PHE A 401 2.60 -10.93 13.05
CA PHE A 401 3.43 -9.76 13.27
C PHE A 401 4.92 -9.92 12.87
N PRO A 402 5.62 -11.05 13.14
CA PRO A 402 7.02 -11.22 12.76
C PRO A 402 7.29 -11.02 11.26
N ARG A 403 6.30 -11.30 10.39
CA ARG A 403 6.43 -11.11 8.94
C ARG A 403 6.82 -9.68 8.54
N ARG A 404 6.58 -8.71 9.41
CA ARG A 404 7.01 -7.33 9.21
C ARG A 404 8.52 -7.15 9.20
N PHE A 405 9.24 -8.08 9.81
CA PHE A 405 10.68 -8.05 10.03
C PHE A 405 11.37 -9.31 9.48
N ASP A 406 10.74 -10.03 8.53
CA ASP A 406 11.23 -11.30 7.98
C ASP A 406 12.53 -11.17 7.18
N SER A 407 12.90 -9.97 6.75
CA SER A 407 14.12 -9.72 5.98
C SER A 407 14.77 -8.39 6.37
N ALA A 408 16.07 -8.27 6.11
CA ALA A 408 16.82 -7.03 6.29
C ALA A 408 16.15 -5.85 5.58
N GLY A 409 15.63 -6.07 4.35
CA GLY A 409 14.89 -5.05 3.60
C GLY A 409 13.61 -4.58 4.29
N GLN A 410 12.85 -5.51 4.90
CA GLN A 410 11.65 -5.16 5.66
C GLN A 410 12.00 -4.43 6.95
N ILE A 411 13.07 -4.81 7.64
CA ILE A 411 13.55 -4.11 8.84
C ILE A 411 13.89 -2.65 8.49
N ALA A 412 14.81 -2.44 7.54
CA ALA A 412 15.25 -1.10 7.15
C ALA A 412 14.09 -0.24 6.64
N SER A 413 13.21 -0.78 5.79
CA SER A 413 12.07 -0.04 5.24
C SER A 413 10.99 0.27 6.28
N THR A 414 10.75 -0.61 7.25
CA THR A 414 9.79 -0.37 8.34
C THR A 414 10.22 0.84 9.16
N PHE A 415 11.48 0.91 9.59
CA PHE A 415 11.96 2.04 10.39
C PHE A 415 12.14 3.33 9.59
N ALA A 416 12.48 3.24 8.30
CA ALA A 416 12.46 4.39 7.41
C ALA A 416 11.05 4.97 7.27
N TYR A 417 10.03 4.11 7.10
CA TYR A 417 8.64 4.54 7.05
C TYR A 417 8.16 5.10 8.40
N ASP A 418 8.57 4.53 9.53
CA ASP A 418 8.27 5.07 10.85
C ASP A 418 8.77 6.50 11.01
N THR A 419 10.01 6.77 10.57
CA THR A 419 10.55 8.14 10.52
C THR A 419 9.76 9.04 9.59
N PHE A 420 9.32 8.53 8.44
CA PHE A 420 8.54 9.29 7.46
C PHE A 420 7.21 9.76 8.04
N ILE A 421 6.50 8.91 8.80
CA ILE A 421 5.19 9.23 9.41
C ILE A 421 5.28 9.77 10.84
N GLY A 422 6.48 9.89 11.40
CA GLY A 422 6.70 10.38 12.77
C GLY A 422 6.34 9.38 13.86
N ARG A 423 6.42 8.07 13.58
CA ARG A 423 6.22 7.02 14.58
C ARG A 423 7.52 6.77 15.36
N SER A 424 7.41 6.60 16.68
CA SER A 424 8.57 6.31 17.53
C SER A 424 9.13 4.91 17.29
N HIS A 425 10.45 4.74 17.44
CA HIS A 425 11.13 3.46 17.17
C HIS A 425 10.70 2.35 18.13
N ASP A 426 10.28 2.70 19.35
CA ASP A 426 9.81 1.75 20.36
C ASP A 426 8.33 1.35 20.18
N TYR A 427 7.66 1.84 19.15
CA TYR A 427 6.26 1.53 18.89
C TYR A 427 6.02 0.02 18.75
N TRP A 428 6.86 -0.67 18.01
CA TRP A 428 6.67 -2.08 17.69
C TRP A 428 6.95 -3.01 18.86
N GLN A 429 7.81 -2.61 19.82
CA GLN A 429 8.05 -3.35 21.07
C GLN A 429 6.79 -3.41 21.93
N ARG A 430 6.00 -2.32 21.95
CA ARG A 430 4.78 -2.21 22.75
C ARG A 430 3.53 -2.72 22.03
N TRP A 431 3.55 -2.76 20.72
CA TRP A 431 2.36 -3.06 19.91
C TRP A 431 1.77 -4.45 20.22
N ARG A 432 2.61 -5.48 20.39
CA ARG A 432 2.15 -6.85 20.70
C ARG A 432 1.45 -6.93 22.04
N GLU A 433 2.00 -6.28 23.05
CA GLU A 433 1.41 -6.19 24.40
C GLU A 433 0.07 -5.45 24.31
N GLN A 434 0.03 -4.30 23.64
CA GLN A 434 -1.20 -3.52 23.46
C GLN A 434 -2.31 -4.33 22.75
N VAL A 435 -2.00 -5.14 21.75
CA VAL A 435 -2.98 -6.03 21.10
C VAL A 435 -3.39 -7.16 22.06
N GLY A 436 -2.44 -7.72 22.79
CA GLY A 436 -2.69 -8.77 23.81
C GLY A 436 -3.63 -8.32 24.92
N ASP A 437 -3.55 -7.05 25.32
CA ASP A 437 -4.33 -6.46 26.42
C ASP A 437 -5.75 -6.02 26.00
N VAL A 438 -6.08 -6.00 24.70
CA VAL A 438 -7.40 -5.61 24.21
C VAL A 438 -8.49 -6.51 24.81
N THR A 439 -9.51 -5.90 25.39
CA THR A 439 -10.68 -6.55 25.96
C THR A 439 -11.92 -6.45 25.05
N ALA A 440 -12.94 -7.25 25.31
CA ALA A 440 -14.22 -7.16 24.60
C ALA A 440 -14.91 -5.80 24.82
N ASP A 441 -14.75 -5.20 26.02
CA ASP A 441 -15.24 -3.85 26.31
C ASP A 441 -14.49 -2.78 25.50
N ASP A 442 -13.18 -2.95 25.26
CA ASP A 442 -12.41 -2.04 24.40
C ASP A 442 -12.89 -2.10 22.94
N VAL A 443 -13.13 -3.30 22.42
CA VAL A 443 -13.68 -3.49 21.06
C VAL A 443 -15.01 -2.76 20.92
N ARG A 444 -15.95 -2.96 21.86
CA ARG A 444 -17.25 -2.27 21.86
C ARG A 444 -17.10 -0.76 22.00
N ARG A 445 -16.26 -0.29 22.91
CA ARG A 445 -15.99 1.12 23.15
C ARG A 445 -15.46 1.82 21.91
N VAL A 446 -14.47 1.24 21.20
CA VAL A 446 -13.97 1.85 19.98
C VAL A 446 -14.96 1.76 18.83
N ALA A 447 -15.73 0.69 18.72
CA ALA A 447 -16.82 0.60 17.76
C ALA A 447 -17.86 1.72 17.97
N GLN A 448 -18.28 1.97 19.19
CA GLN A 448 -19.21 3.06 19.53
C GLN A 448 -18.63 4.45 19.24
N ARG A 449 -17.33 4.64 19.46
CA ARG A 449 -16.66 5.92 19.27
C ARG A 449 -16.40 6.26 17.81
N TYR A 450 -15.98 5.28 17.01
CA TYR A 450 -15.42 5.53 15.67
C TYR A 450 -16.31 5.07 14.53
N LEU A 451 -17.19 4.08 14.71
CA LEU A 451 -18.10 3.64 13.66
C LEU A 451 -19.40 4.47 13.68
N LYS A 452 -19.85 4.88 12.50
CA LYS A 452 -21.04 5.74 12.35
C LYS A 452 -21.98 5.18 11.27
N PRO A 453 -22.67 4.07 11.57
CA PRO A 453 -23.49 3.35 10.59
C PRO A 453 -24.66 4.19 10.02
N ASP A 454 -25.05 5.26 10.68
CA ASP A 454 -26.14 6.16 10.25
C ASP A 454 -25.64 7.39 9.45
N GLU A 455 -24.32 7.62 9.42
CA GLU A 455 -23.66 8.73 8.72
C GLU A 455 -22.81 8.26 7.52
N VAL A 456 -23.11 7.09 6.97
CA VAL A 456 -22.31 6.49 5.86
C VAL A 456 -22.67 7.07 4.50
N VAL A 457 -21.66 7.11 3.64
CA VAL A 457 -21.84 7.10 2.19
C VAL A 457 -21.99 5.65 1.76
N LEU A 458 -23.09 5.31 1.07
CA LEU A 458 -23.29 4.04 0.40
C LEU A 458 -23.18 4.29 -1.09
N LEU A 459 -22.06 3.95 -1.70
CA LEU A 459 -21.83 4.10 -3.13
C LEU A 459 -21.91 2.75 -3.82
N LEU A 460 -22.64 2.69 -4.91
CA LEU A 460 -22.80 1.50 -5.73
C LEU A 460 -22.64 1.79 -7.22
N VAL A 461 -22.01 0.87 -7.93
CA VAL A 461 -21.90 0.86 -9.39
C VAL A 461 -22.57 -0.41 -9.88
N GLY A 462 -23.59 -0.31 -10.72
CA GLY A 462 -24.34 -1.48 -11.18
C GLY A 462 -25.55 -1.09 -12.02
N LYS A 463 -26.34 -2.09 -12.40
CA LYS A 463 -27.54 -1.92 -13.22
C LYS A 463 -28.74 -1.56 -12.36
N TRP A 464 -29.15 -0.29 -12.42
CA TRP A 464 -30.19 0.24 -11.54
C TRP A 464 -31.53 -0.47 -11.65
N ASP A 465 -31.97 -0.81 -12.86
CA ASP A 465 -33.25 -1.51 -13.09
C ASP A 465 -33.35 -2.86 -12.36
N GLU A 466 -32.23 -3.50 -12.07
CA GLU A 466 -32.14 -4.72 -11.29
C GLU A 466 -32.00 -4.43 -9.79
N ILE A 467 -31.14 -3.47 -9.42
CA ILE A 467 -30.92 -3.04 -8.04
C ILE A 467 -32.20 -2.52 -7.40
N ALA A 468 -32.99 -1.72 -8.16
CA ALA A 468 -34.23 -1.12 -7.68
C ALA A 468 -35.32 -2.14 -7.32
N LYS A 469 -35.28 -3.35 -7.89
CA LYS A 469 -36.22 -4.43 -7.55
C LYS A 469 -36.05 -4.90 -6.10
N GLY A 470 -34.82 -4.82 -5.58
CA GLY A 470 -34.46 -5.35 -4.26
C GLY A 470 -34.37 -6.86 -4.22
N ASP A 471 -34.16 -7.39 -3.02
CA ASP A 471 -34.03 -8.81 -2.76
C ASP A 471 -35.27 -9.59 -3.22
N PRO A 472 -35.12 -10.68 -3.99
CA PRO A 472 -36.26 -11.45 -4.52
C PRO A 472 -37.22 -11.99 -3.45
N GLU A 473 -36.74 -12.22 -2.21
CA GLU A 473 -37.54 -12.64 -1.08
C GLU A 473 -38.15 -11.49 -0.28
N GLY A 474 -37.89 -10.23 -0.72
CA GLY A 474 -38.43 -9.04 -0.08
C GLY A 474 -37.77 -8.64 1.25
N ARG A 475 -36.62 -9.21 1.60
CA ARG A 475 -35.93 -8.98 2.88
C ARG A 475 -35.24 -7.60 2.94
N ALA A 476 -34.85 -7.03 1.77
CA ALA A 476 -34.23 -5.74 1.68
C ALA A 476 -34.44 -5.08 0.29
N SER A 477 -34.46 -3.76 0.30
CA SER A 477 -34.42 -2.92 -0.90
C SER A 477 -33.69 -1.61 -0.61
N MET A 478 -33.42 -0.78 -1.61
CA MET A 478 -32.80 0.53 -1.39
C MET A 478 -33.66 1.46 -0.51
N ASN A 479 -34.96 1.18 -0.35
CA ASN A 479 -35.84 1.90 0.60
C ASN A 479 -35.43 1.72 2.07
N ASN A 480 -34.64 0.73 2.40
CA ASN A 480 -34.11 0.54 3.76
C ASN A 480 -33.03 1.58 4.15
N PHE A 481 -32.48 2.32 3.19
CA PHE A 481 -31.41 3.27 3.41
C PHE A 481 -31.87 4.69 3.15
N PHE A 482 -31.60 5.63 4.06
CA PHE A 482 -31.84 7.07 3.90
C PHE A 482 -33.24 7.42 3.37
N GLY A 483 -34.26 6.70 3.82
CA GLY A 483 -35.66 6.91 3.39
C GLY A 483 -35.92 6.60 1.92
N GLY A 484 -35.11 5.78 1.29
CA GLY A 484 -35.22 5.38 -0.12
C GLY A 484 -34.71 6.41 -1.12
N LYS A 485 -34.11 7.52 -0.66
CA LYS A 485 -33.55 8.54 -1.53
C LYS A 485 -32.20 8.06 -2.10
N VAL A 486 -32.14 7.92 -3.41
CA VAL A 486 -30.90 7.58 -4.14
C VAL A 486 -30.50 8.75 -5.03
N ILE A 487 -29.20 9.09 -4.99
CA ILE A 487 -28.61 10.13 -5.82
C ILE A 487 -27.87 9.42 -6.97
N HIS A 488 -28.40 9.57 -8.19
CA HIS A 488 -27.75 9.04 -9.38
C HIS A 488 -26.65 10.00 -9.84
N LEU A 489 -25.42 9.52 -9.82
CA LEU A 489 -24.25 10.25 -10.30
C LEU A 489 -24.09 9.98 -11.80
N PRO A 490 -23.81 11.01 -12.62
CA PRO A 490 -23.57 10.80 -14.04
C PRO A 490 -22.26 10.05 -14.27
N LEU A 491 -22.26 9.19 -15.28
CA LEU A 491 -21.00 8.73 -15.85
C LEU A 491 -20.26 9.94 -16.43
N ARG A 492 -18.93 9.93 -16.37
CA ARG A 492 -18.13 11.09 -16.76
C ARG A 492 -17.35 10.85 -18.04
N ASP A 493 -17.14 11.91 -18.81
CA ASP A 493 -16.20 11.86 -19.92
C ASP A 493 -14.81 11.46 -19.41
N PRO A 494 -14.18 10.44 -19.99
CA PRO A 494 -12.94 9.89 -19.45
C PRO A 494 -11.73 10.84 -19.54
N LEU A 495 -11.76 11.83 -20.44
CA LEU A 495 -10.65 12.77 -20.65
C LEU A 495 -10.84 14.09 -19.89
N THR A 496 -12.07 14.57 -19.78
CA THR A 496 -12.38 15.87 -19.17
C THR A 496 -12.98 15.76 -17.79
N LEU A 497 -13.52 14.58 -17.43
CA LEU A 497 -14.26 14.30 -16.20
C LEU A 497 -15.58 15.10 -16.07
N GLU A 498 -15.99 15.78 -17.11
CA GLU A 498 -17.30 16.43 -17.17
C GLU A 498 -18.43 15.39 -17.21
N PRO A 499 -19.58 15.68 -16.61
CA PRO A 499 -20.74 14.80 -16.66
C PRO A 499 -21.15 14.49 -18.12
N LEU A 500 -21.33 13.23 -18.46
CA LEU A 500 -21.93 12.84 -19.73
C LEU A 500 -23.44 13.09 -19.68
N ALA A 501 -23.96 13.87 -20.64
CA ALA A 501 -25.38 14.13 -20.74
C ALA A 501 -26.12 12.84 -21.11
N GLY A 502 -27.08 12.42 -20.28
CA GLY A 502 -28.14 11.49 -20.70
C GLY A 502 -27.76 10.00 -20.82
N LYS A 503 -26.85 9.51 -20.01
CA LYS A 503 -26.67 8.06 -19.84
C LYS A 503 -26.80 7.66 -18.39
#